data_db97432fa8d1a677d993a38aad19a67d
#
_entry.id   db97432fa8d1a677d993a38aad19a67d
#
_cell.length_a   1.000
_cell.length_b   1.000
_cell.length_c   1.000
_cell.angle_alpha   90.00
_cell.angle_beta   90.00
_cell.angle_gamma   90.00
#
_symmetry.space_group_name_H-M   'P 1'
#
loop_
_entity.id
_entity.type
_entity.pdbx_description
1 polymer ?
#
loop_
_entity_poly.entity_id
_entity_poly.type
_entity_poly.pdbx_seq_one_letter_code
_entity_poly.pdbx_strand_id
1 'polypeptide(L)'
;MLLNINNKINIALCGMMGSGKSAIGKILANKLDYNFIDVDKMIEIDAKKTIKKIFEEDGEEYFRDLEEKLTINILRHKKTIISLGGGAIINKKIRNSIKKNSYNIYLNVDLDILIKRLQNSKTRPLIYKKNLKKELINLINIREKFYRKADLIVKNEKNIIVTTENIIKKIIN
;
A
#
# COMPACT_ATOMS: atom_id res chain seq x y z
N MET A 1 -25.19 4.72 0.42
CA MET A 1 -24.61 3.36 0.39
C MET A 1 -23.88 3.14 1.70
N LEU A 2 -24.31 2.17 2.52
CA LEU A 2 -23.65 1.86 3.79
C LEU A 2 -22.49 0.89 3.49
N LEU A 3 -21.30 1.25 3.93
CA LEU A 3 -20.12 0.39 3.81
C LEU A 3 -20.01 -0.48 5.06
N ASN A 4 -19.87 -1.79 4.89
CA ASN A 4 -19.56 -2.74 5.96
C ASN A 4 -18.05 -2.75 6.22
N ILE A 5 -17.54 -1.70 6.83
CA ILE A 5 -16.12 -1.49 7.13
C ILE A 5 -15.87 -1.32 8.63
N ASN A 6 -16.65 -2.01 9.46
CA ASN A 6 -16.50 -2.05 10.92
C ASN A 6 -16.46 -0.63 11.55
N ASN A 7 -17.34 0.28 11.12
CA ASN A 7 -17.40 1.69 11.54
C ASN A 7 -16.11 2.49 11.27
N LYS A 8 -15.22 1.98 10.41
CA LYS A 8 -14.02 2.70 10.00
C LYS A 8 -14.38 3.78 8.98
N ILE A 9 -13.61 4.86 9.00
CA ILE A 9 -13.87 6.02 8.16
C ILE A 9 -13.04 5.99 6.87
N ASN A 10 -11.90 5.29 6.91
CA ASN A 10 -10.94 5.21 5.81
C ASN A 10 -10.74 3.76 5.36
N ILE A 11 -10.18 3.59 4.17
CA ILE A 11 -9.71 2.30 3.67
C ILE A 11 -8.21 2.41 3.40
N ALA A 12 -7.42 1.57 4.05
CA ALA A 12 -6.00 1.45 3.82
C ALA A 12 -5.71 0.25 2.92
N LEU A 13 -4.92 0.44 1.87
CA LEU A 13 -4.47 -0.63 0.98
C LEU A 13 -3.03 -0.99 1.34
N CYS A 14 -2.79 -2.22 1.74
CA CYS A 14 -1.46 -2.75 1.99
C CYS A 14 -1.11 -3.90 1.03
N GLY A 15 0.17 -4.24 0.95
CA GLY A 15 0.69 -5.29 0.07
C GLY A 15 2.03 -4.92 -0.54
N MET A 16 2.65 -5.88 -1.20
CA MET A 16 3.97 -5.72 -1.82
C MET A 16 3.99 -4.62 -2.90
N MET A 17 5.19 -4.13 -3.19
CA MET A 17 5.40 -3.31 -4.38
C MET A 17 4.93 -4.06 -5.63
N GLY A 18 4.29 -3.37 -6.58
CA GLY A 18 3.71 -4.03 -7.76
C GLY A 18 2.36 -4.72 -7.51
N SER A 19 1.82 -4.72 -6.28
CA SER A 19 0.52 -5.34 -6.00
C SER A 19 -0.70 -4.57 -6.53
N GLY A 20 -0.52 -3.35 -7.06
CA GLY A 20 -1.59 -2.57 -7.69
C GLY A 20 -2.32 -1.61 -6.76
N LYS A 21 -1.81 -1.35 -5.54
CA LYS A 21 -2.45 -0.46 -4.55
C LYS A 21 -2.89 0.89 -5.11
N SER A 22 -1.98 1.61 -5.76
CA SER A 22 -2.26 2.95 -6.28
C SER A 22 -3.30 2.94 -7.40
N ALA A 23 -3.28 1.93 -8.27
CA ALA A 23 -4.23 1.82 -9.37
C ALA A 23 -5.63 1.44 -8.86
N ILE A 24 -5.72 0.42 -8.02
CA ILE A 24 -6.99 -0.01 -7.38
C ILE A 24 -7.52 1.10 -6.48
N GLY A 25 -6.65 1.75 -5.70
CA GLY A 25 -7.03 2.82 -4.79
C GLY A 25 -7.70 3.99 -5.48
N LYS A 26 -7.20 4.41 -6.65
CA LYS A 26 -7.81 5.47 -7.45
C LYS A 26 -9.21 5.09 -7.96
N ILE A 27 -9.38 3.85 -8.44
CA ILE A 27 -10.69 3.38 -8.93
C ILE A 27 -11.67 3.26 -7.77
N LEU A 28 -11.24 2.71 -6.62
CA LEU A 28 -12.07 2.64 -5.41
C LEU A 28 -12.51 4.02 -4.94
N ALA A 29 -11.59 4.99 -4.89
CA ALA A 29 -11.88 6.34 -4.46
C ALA A 29 -12.95 7.00 -5.34
N ASN A 30 -12.81 6.87 -6.66
CA ASN A 30 -13.80 7.38 -7.60
C ASN A 30 -15.18 6.71 -7.40
N LYS A 31 -15.22 5.36 -7.30
CA LYS A 31 -16.48 4.62 -7.17
C LYS A 31 -17.17 4.83 -5.82
N LEU A 32 -16.44 5.16 -4.76
CA LEU A 32 -16.96 5.33 -3.41
C LEU A 32 -17.16 6.80 -3.00
N ASP A 33 -16.80 7.75 -3.85
CA ASP A 33 -16.75 9.19 -3.53
C ASP A 33 -15.85 9.46 -2.32
N TYR A 34 -14.64 8.91 -2.36
CA TYR A 34 -13.58 9.08 -1.37
C TYR A 34 -12.41 9.84 -1.97
N ASN A 35 -11.63 10.52 -1.13
CA ASN A 35 -10.31 11.03 -1.53
C ASN A 35 -9.33 9.87 -1.76
N PHE A 36 -8.32 10.08 -2.59
CA PHE A 36 -7.21 9.13 -2.78
C PHE A 36 -5.88 9.75 -2.38
N ILE A 37 -5.12 9.05 -1.54
CA ILE A 37 -3.76 9.45 -1.15
C ILE A 37 -2.81 8.26 -1.34
N ASP A 38 -1.70 8.52 -2.05
CA ASP A 38 -0.57 7.59 -2.15
C ASP A 38 0.56 8.09 -1.25
N VAL A 39 0.88 7.30 -0.22
CA VAL A 39 1.86 7.69 0.82
C VAL A 39 3.25 7.88 0.22
N ASP A 40 3.67 6.98 -0.69
CA ASP A 40 4.99 7.11 -1.34
C ASP A 40 5.10 8.46 -2.09
N LYS A 41 4.04 8.89 -2.77
CA LYS A 41 4.00 10.20 -3.44
C LYS A 41 4.00 11.37 -2.47
N MET A 42 3.28 11.25 -1.35
CA MET A 42 3.27 12.31 -0.35
C MET A 42 4.64 12.49 0.30
N ILE A 43 5.39 11.39 0.51
CA ILE A 43 6.77 11.45 0.98
C ILE A 43 7.66 12.21 -0.01
N GLU A 44 7.56 11.91 -1.32
CA GLU A 44 8.34 12.60 -2.35
C GLU A 44 8.02 14.10 -2.44
N ILE A 45 6.74 14.46 -2.27
CA ILE A 45 6.30 15.86 -2.27
C ILE A 45 6.85 16.60 -1.04
N ASP A 46 6.72 16.00 0.16
CA ASP A 46 7.17 16.62 1.42
C ASP A 46 8.69 16.79 1.46
N ALA A 47 9.42 15.75 1.06
CA ALA A 47 10.88 15.77 1.01
C ALA A 47 11.45 16.57 -0.18
N LYS A 48 10.62 16.92 -1.18
CA LYS A 48 11.07 17.51 -2.47
C LYS A 48 12.16 16.68 -3.17
N LYS A 49 12.17 15.40 -2.92
CA LYS A 49 13.14 14.41 -3.43
C LYS A 49 12.40 13.12 -3.83
N THR A 50 12.92 12.41 -4.81
CA THR A 50 12.43 11.03 -5.06
C THR A 50 12.81 10.11 -3.90
N ILE A 51 12.04 9.06 -3.65
CA ILE A 51 12.37 8.06 -2.62
C ILE A 51 13.78 7.52 -2.82
N LYS A 52 14.20 7.31 -4.07
CA LYS A 52 15.57 6.89 -4.39
C LYS A 52 16.62 7.86 -3.84
N LYS A 53 16.43 9.16 -4.08
CA LYS A 53 17.35 10.19 -3.58
C LYS A 53 17.35 10.27 -2.05
N ILE A 54 16.20 10.10 -1.42
CA ILE A 54 16.11 10.07 0.05
C ILE A 54 16.97 8.92 0.60
N PHE A 55 16.87 7.72 0.02
CA PHE A 55 17.70 6.58 0.45
C PHE A 55 19.20 6.80 0.20
N GLU A 56 19.56 7.45 -0.91
CA GLU A 56 20.96 7.69 -1.30
C GLU A 56 21.62 8.82 -0.49
N GLU A 57 20.87 9.89 -0.20
CA GLU A 57 21.39 11.12 0.41
C GLU A 57 21.13 11.18 1.93
N ASP A 58 19.95 10.75 2.36
CA ASP A 58 19.49 10.93 3.75
C ASP A 58 19.42 9.59 4.53
N GLY A 59 19.43 8.45 3.82
CA GLY A 59 19.44 7.11 4.40
C GLY A 59 18.06 6.52 4.71
N GLU A 60 18.05 5.22 5.06
CA GLU A 60 16.80 4.50 5.33
C GLU A 60 16.11 4.97 6.61
N GLU A 61 16.86 5.32 7.64
CA GLU A 61 16.32 5.76 8.94
C GLU A 61 15.47 7.03 8.76
N TYR A 62 16.03 8.03 8.09
CA TYR A 62 15.31 9.27 7.76
C TYR A 62 14.02 8.99 6.97
N PHE A 63 14.12 8.12 5.94
CA PHE A 63 12.93 7.73 5.17
C PHE A 63 11.86 7.10 6.07
N ARG A 64 12.23 6.21 7.01
CA ARG A 64 11.28 5.54 7.90
C ARG A 64 10.62 6.48 8.88
N ASP A 65 11.33 7.45 9.39
CA ASP A 65 10.77 8.49 10.28
C ASP A 65 9.76 9.36 9.52
N LEU A 66 10.10 9.75 8.30
CA LEU A 66 9.20 10.53 7.43
C LEU A 66 7.97 9.71 7.02
N GLU A 67 8.15 8.44 6.64
CA GLU A 67 7.08 7.48 6.34
C GLU A 67 6.13 7.32 7.54
N GLU A 68 6.66 7.14 8.76
CA GLU A 68 5.85 7.02 9.98
C GLU A 68 5.02 8.29 10.21
N LYS A 69 5.68 9.45 10.26
CA LYS A 69 5.04 10.74 10.55
C LYS A 69 3.93 11.06 9.56
N LEU A 70 4.22 10.98 8.26
CA LEU A 70 3.25 11.29 7.21
C LEU A 70 2.10 10.27 7.17
N THR A 71 2.41 8.97 7.27
CA THR A 71 1.37 7.93 7.24
C THR A 71 0.39 8.08 8.40
N ILE A 72 0.88 8.31 9.63
CA ILE A 72 0.01 8.50 10.80
C ILE A 72 -0.87 9.74 10.63
N ASN A 73 -0.34 10.83 10.07
CA ASN A 73 -1.12 12.03 9.80
C ASN A 73 -2.21 11.77 8.76
N ILE A 74 -1.87 11.14 7.64
CA ILE A 74 -2.80 10.79 6.56
C ILE A 74 -3.92 9.87 7.07
N LEU A 75 -3.62 8.92 7.94
CA LEU A 75 -4.60 7.99 8.52
C LEU A 75 -5.66 8.67 9.42
N ARG A 76 -5.47 9.94 9.79
CA ARG A 76 -6.46 10.75 10.53
C ARG A 76 -7.47 11.44 9.63
N HIS A 77 -7.23 11.48 8.32
CA HIS A 77 -8.19 12.01 7.36
C HIS A 77 -9.47 11.20 7.39
N LYS A 78 -10.52 11.71 6.77
CA LYS A 78 -11.83 11.04 6.69
C LYS A 78 -12.17 10.77 5.23
N LYS A 79 -12.92 9.70 4.97
CA LYS A 79 -13.37 9.31 3.63
C LYS A 79 -12.19 9.25 2.63
N THR A 80 -11.12 8.57 3.01
CA THR A 80 -9.89 8.51 2.22
C THR A 80 -9.49 7.06 1.96
N ILE A 81 -9.16 6.76 0.70
CA ILE A 81 -8.47 5.54 0.29
C ILE A 81 -6.98 5.83 0.35
N ILE A 82 -6.26 5.08 1.14
CA ILE A 82 -4.83 5.31 1.43
C ILE A 82 -4.01 4.16 0.87
N SER A 83 -3.17 4.43 -0.13
CA SER A 83 -2.18 3.47 -0.65
C SER A 83 -0.93 3.55 0.20
N LEU A 84 -0.68 2.53 1.02
CA LEU A 84 0.49 2.48 1.91
C LEU A 84 1.77 2.12 1.16
N GLY A 85 2.91 2.64 1.62
CA GLY A 85 4.22 2.14 1.23
C GLY A 85 4.36 0.65 1.54
N GLY A 86 5.05 -0.12 0.68
CA GLY A 86 5.15 -1.57 0.88
C GLY A 86 5.83 -1.99 2.19
N GLY A 87 6.68 -1.14 2.77
CA GLY A 87 7.36 -1.38 4.04
C GLY A 87 6.63 -0.83 5.27
N ALA A 88 5.70 0.11 5.09
CA ALA A 88 5.01 0.81 6.17
C ALA A 88 4.37 -0.13 7.20
N ILE A 89 3.88 -1.29 6.75
CA ILE A 89 3.23 -2.28 7.61
C ILE A 89 4.17 -2.89 8.68
N ILE A 90 5.49 -2.77 8.53
CA ILE A 90 6.46 -3.26 9.52
C ILE A 90 6.45 -2.38 10.77
N ASN A 91 6.14 -1.10 10.62
CA ASN A 91 6.11 -0.15 11.73
C ASN A 91 4.90 -0.38 12.63
N LYS A 92 5.15 -0.59 13.93
CA LYS A 92 4.09 -0.88 14.92
C LYS A 92 3.12 0.29 15.12
N LYS A 93 3.63 1.53 15.11
CA LYS A 93 2.78 2.72 15.29
C LYS A 93 1.85 2.92 14.12
N ILE A 94 2.34 2.70 12.88
CA ILE A 94 1.51 2.73 11.67
C ILE A 94 0.42 1.66 11.75
N ARG A 95 0.76 0.40 12.10
CA ARG A 95 -0.25 -0.66 12.25
C ARG A 95 -1.32 -0.32 13.28
N ASN A 96 -0.94 0.25 14.42
CA ASN A 96 -1.90 0.68 15.44
C ASN A 96 -2.82 1.79 14.92
N SER A 97 -2.28 2.75 14.17
CA SER A 97 -3.05 3.82 13.54
C SER A 97 -4.02 3.29 12.48
N ILE A 98 -3.58 2.34 11.63
CA ILE A 98 -4.45 1.65 10.66
C ILE A 98 -5.60 0.96 11.38
N LYS A 99 -5.29 0.14 12.40
CA LYS A 99 -6.30 -0.60 13.18
C LYS A 99 -7.36 0.33 13.77
N LYS A 100 -6.99 1.54 14.21
CA LYS A 100 -7.90 2.51 14.79
C LYS A 100 -8.75 3.24 13.75
N ASN A 101 -8.18 3.62 12.61
CA ASN A 101 -8.77 4.62 11.72
C ASN A 101 -9.22 4.08 10.35
N SER A 102 -8.80 2.88 9.97
CA SER A 102 -8.99 2.40 8.60
C SER A 102 -9.39 0.93 8.55
N TYR A 103 -10.27 0.59 7.60
CA TYR A 103 -10.48 -0.78 7.16
C TYR A 103 -9.30 -1.18 6.26
N ASN A 104 -8.51 -2.15 6.69
CA ASN A 104 -7.28 -2.53 6.02
C ASN A 104 -7.53 -3.64 5.00
N ILE A 105 -7.15 -3.42 3.75
CA ILE A 105 -7.28 -4.39 2.66
C ILE A 105 -5.89 -4.80 2.17
N TYR A 106 -5.59 -6.08 2.27
CA TYR A 106 -4.38 -6.66 1.71
C TYR A 106 -4.59 -7.10 0.27
N LEU A 107 -3.86 -6.49 -0.66
CA LEU A 107 -3.77 -6.93 -2.05
C LEU A 107 -2.70 -8.00 -2.19
N ASN A 108 -3.12 -9.25 -2.13
CA ASN A 108 -2.25 -10.41 -2.27
C ASN A 108 -2.02 -10.69 -3.77
N VAL A 109 -0.77 -10.84 -4.15
CA VAL A 109 -0.35 -11.11 -5.54
C VAL A 109 0.74 -12.17 -5.51
N ASP A 110 0.65 -13.15 -6.38
CA ASP A 110 1.64 -14.21 -6.50
C ASP A 110 3.00 -13.67 -6.94
N LEU A 111 4.06 -14.30 -6.44
CA LEU A 111 5.44 -13.86 -6.66
C LEU A 111 5.80 -13.69 -8.15
N ASP A 112 5.40 -14.64 -8.99
CA ASP A 112 5.71 -14.60 -10.43
C ASP A 112 5.03 -13.42 -11.13
N ILE A 113 3.81 -13.06 -10.70
CA ILE A 113 3.09 -11.89 -11.21
C ILE A 113 3.78 -10.60 -10.74
N LEU A 114 4.22 -10.55 -9.47
CA LEU A 114 5.00 -9.41 -8.96
C LEU A 114 6.29 -9.21 -9.76
N ILE A 115 7.04 -10.29 -10.02
CA ILE A 115 8.26 -10.24 -10.81
C ILE A 115 7.97 -9.65 -12.19
N LYS A 116 6.97 -10.18 -12.92
CA LYS A 116 6.59 -9.69 -14.26
C LYS A 116 6.23 -8.21 -14.26
N ARG A 117 5.42 -7.77 -13.26
CA ARG A 117 5.01 -6.36 -13.14
C ARG A 117 6.18 -5.44 -12.84
N LEU A 118 7.13 -5.89 -12.02
CA LEU A 118 8.27 -5.09 -11.59
C LEU A 118 9.37 -5.03 -12.64
N GLN A 119 9.63 -6.09 -13.40
CA GLN A 119 10.58 -6.09 -14.51
C GLN A 119 10.24 -5.05 -15.58
N ASN A 120 8.95 -4.79 -15.80
CA ASN A 120 8.46 -3.80 -16.75
C ASN A 120 8.38 -2.36 -16.18
N SER A 121 8.76 -2.15 -14.93
CA SER A 121 8.64 -0.84 -14.26
C SER A 121 9.96 -0.08 -14.28
N LYS A 122 9.96 1.11 -14.90
CA LYS A 122 11.12 2.01 -14.96
C LYS A 122 11.35 2.85 -13.69
N THR A 123 10.45 2.78 -12.69
CA THR A 123 10.36 3.79 -11.62
C THR A 123 10.83 3.32 -10.24
N ARG A 124 11.39 2.11 -10.07
CA ARG A 124 11.73 1.58 -8.74
C ARG A 124 13.18 1.13 -8.61
N PRO A 125 13.98 1.84 -7.77
CA PRO A 125 15.43 1.59 -7.63
C PRO A 125 15.80 0.22 -7.04
N LEU A 126 14.91 -0.42 -6.25
CA LEU A 126 15.14 -1.75 -5.69
C LEU A 126 15.13 -2.88 -6.75
N ILE A 127 14.73 -2.57 -7.99
CA ILE A 127 14.54 -3.54 -9.08
C ILE A 127 15.83 -3.77 -9.90
N TYR A 128 16.81 -2.88 -9.78
CA TYR A 128 18.07 -2.98 -10.53
C TYR A 128 19.10 -3.98 -9.98
N LYS A 129 18.75 -4.72 -8.93
CA LYS A 129 19.64 -5.73 -8.37
C LYS A 129 19.54 -7.04 -9.16
N LYS A 130 20.69 -7.66 -9.41
CA LYS A 130 20.87 -8.95 -10.13
C LYS A 130 20.01 -10.12 -9.63
N ASN A 131 19.18 -9.94 -8.57
CA ASN A 131 18.45 -11.01 -7.89
C ASN A 131 17.07 -10.58 -7.38
N LEU A 132 16.25 -9.93 -8.25
CA LEU A 132 14.90 -9.45 -7.92
C LEU A 132 14.04 -10.52 -7.23
N LYS A 133 14.06 -11.76 -7.70
CA LYS A 133 13.27 -12.87 -7.12
C LYS A 133 13.66 -13.13 -5.67
N LYS A 134 14.95 -13.22 -5.37
CA LYS A 134 15.47 -13.47 -4.01
C LYS A 134 15.10 -12.31 -3.06
N GLU A 135 15.22 -11.08 -3.53
CA GLU A 135 14.84 -9.89 -2.77
C GLU A 135 13.35 -9.86 -2.45
N LEU A 136 12.49 -10.16 -3.43
CA LEU A 136 11.05 -10.23 -3.21
C LEU A 136 10.67 -11.31 -2.21
N ILE A 137 11.28 -12.50 -2.30
CA ILE A 137 11.05 -13.59 -1.33
C ILE A 137 11.41 -13.13 0.08
N ASN A 138 12.58 -12.51 0.26
CA ASN A 138 13.01 -12.01 1.56
C ASN A 138 12.04 -10.96 2.12
N LEU A 139 11.61 -10.00 1.28
CA LEU A 139 10.65 -8.97 1.68
C LEU A 139 9.28 -9.57 2.02
N ILE A 140 8.81 -10.55 1.26
CA ILE A 140 7.54 -11.25 1.54
C ILE A 140 7.64 -11.97 2.89
N ASN A 141 8.70 -12.73 3.14
CA ASN A 141 8.89 -13.47 4.40
C ASN A 141 8.85 -12.54 5.62
N ILE A 142 9.40 -11.35 5.52
CA ILE A 142 9.39 -10.37 6.60
C ILE A 142 8.00 -9.73 6.80
N ARG A 143 7.28 -9.45 5.69
CA ARG A 143 6.10 -8.57 5.68
C ARG A 143 4.77 -9.32 5.72
N GLU A 144 4.71 -10.52 5.16
CA GLU A 144 3.46 -11.26 4.96
C GLU A 144 2.69 -11.49 6.26
N LYS A 145 3.37 -11.83 7.36
CA LYS A 145 2.76 -12.00 8.68
C LYS A 145 2.00 -10.75 9.17
N PHE A 146 2.35 -9.57 8.68
CA PHE A 146 1.66 -8.32 8.99
C PHE A 146 0.54 -8.04 7.98
N TYR A 147 0.76 -8.29 6.69
CA TYR A 147 -0.27 -8.14 5.66
C TYR A 147 -1.48 -9.05 5.93
N ARG A 148 -1.24 -10.30 6.36
CA ARG A 148 -2.29 -11.28 6.67
C ARG A 148 -3.18 -10.89 7.86
N LYS A 149 -2.82 -9.85 8.62
CA LYS A 149 -3.66 -9.28 9.69
C LYS A 149 -4.66 -8.22 9.17
N ALA A 150 -4.77 -8.04 7.87
CA ALA A 150 -5.75 -7.15 7.26
C ALA A 150 -7.18 -7.62 7.49
N ASP A 151 -8.13 -6.68 7.53
CA ASP A 151 -9.56 -6.95 7.69
C ASP A 151 -10.12 -7.70 6.48
N LEU A 152 -9.56 -7.46 5.29
CA LEU A 152 -9.91 -8.14 4.05
C LEU A 152 -8.64 -8.51 3.26
N ILE A 153 -8.58 -9.75 2.80
CA ILE A 153 -7.53 -10.24 1.90
C ILE A 153 -8.14 -10.48 0.52
N VAL A 154 -7.57 -9.88 -0.51
CA VAL A 154 -8.04 -9.98 -1.89
C VAL A 154 -6.89 -10.38 -2.80
N LYS A 155 -7.08 -11.44 -3.60
CA LYS A 155 -6.15 -11.78 -4.68
C LYS A 155 -6.28 -10.79 -5.85
N ASN A 156 -5.16 -10.25 -6.30
CA ASN A 156 -5.08 -9.33 -7.44
C ASN A 156 -4.17 -9.89 -8.53
N GLU A 157 -4.65 -10.89 -9.24
CA GLU A 157 -3.84 -11.65 -10.21
C GLU A 157 -4.04 -11.18 -11.65
N LYS A 158 -5.27 -10.88 -12.08
CA LYS A 158 -5.61 -10.75 -13.51
C LYS A 158 -5.99 -9.33 -13.94
N ASN A 159 -7.05 -8.78 -13.40
CA ASN A 159 -7.64 -7.52 -13.85
C ASN A 159 -7.95 -6.60 -12.67
N ILE A 160 -7.44 -5.38 -12.74
CA ILE A 160 -7.62 -4.34 -11.72
C ILE A 160 -9.12 -4.00 -11.54
N ILE A 161 -9.89 -3.96 -12.63
CA ILE A 161 -11.32 -3.63 -12.58
C ILE A 161 -12.07 -4.73 -11.83
N VAL A 162 -11.86 -6.00 -12.20
CA VAL A 162 -12.49 -7.15 -11.54
C VAL A 162 -12.11 -7.20 -10.05
N THR A 163 -10.83 -6.96 -9.74
CA THR A 163 -10.38 -6.92 -8.34
C THR A 163 -11.08 -5.80 -7.56
N THR A 164 -11.22 -4.63 -8.17
CA THR A 164 -11.91 -3.50 -7.54
C THR A 164 -13.38 -3.79 -7.30
N GLU A 165 -14.07 -4.39 -8.26
CA GLU A 165 -15.49 -4.78 -8.11
C GLU A 165 -15.68 -5.84 -7.01
N ASN A 166 -14.76 -6.80 -6.91
CA ASN A 166 -14.78 -7.79 -5.84
C ASN A 166 -14.57 -7.16 -4.46
N ILE A 167 -13.69 -6.16 -4.35
CA ILE A 167 -13.51 -5.38 -3.11
C ILE A 167 -14.82 -4.67 -2.76
N ILE A 168 -15.40 -3.95 -3.71
CA ILE A 168 -16.64 -3.18 -3.50
C ILE A 168 -17.77 -4.09 -3.03
N LYS A 169 -17.98 -5.23 -3.70
CA LYS A 169 -19.01 -6.21 -3.28
C LYS A 169 -18.82 -6.66 -1.84
N LYS A 170 -17.58 -6.89 -1.40
CA LYS A 170 -17.28 -7.37 -0.03
C LYS A 170 -17.39 -6.31 1.05
N ILE A 171 -17.25 -5.03 0.71
CA ILE A 171 -17.33 -3.93 1.68
C ILE A 171 -18.71 -3.24 1.71
N ILE A 172 -19.60 -3.56 0.76
CA ILE A 172 -20.98 -3.02 0.71
C ILE A 172 -22.00 -3.99 1.34
N ASN A 173 -21.70 -5.28 1.31
CA ASN A 173 -22.56 -6.30 1.92
C ASN A 173 -22.24 -6.36 3.45
#